data_de3c5bcff23b25ea93b3003663905faa
#
_entry.id   de3c5bcff23b25ea93b3003663905faa
#
_cell.length_a   1.000
_cell.length_b   1.000
_cell.length_c   1.000
_cell.angle_alpha   90.00
_cell.angle_beta   90.00
_cell.angle_gamma   90.00
#
_symmetry.space_group_name_H-M   'P 1'
#
loop_
_entity.id
_entity.type
_entity.pdbx_description
1 polymer ?
#
loop_
_entity_poly.entity_id
_entity_poly.type
_entity_poly.pdbx_seq_one_letter_code
_entity_poly.pdbx_strand_id
1 'polypeptide(L)' 'MTNGKVDFFNDTGGYGFIETDATDEGEDVFFHMEDVGGDDLTEGTEIEFDIEEAPKGPRATNVVRV' A
#
# COMPACT_ATOMS: atom_id res chain seq x y z
N MET A 1 -0.90 -12.09 5.60
CA MET A 1 -0.73 -10.73 5.08
C MET A 1 0.08 -10.76 3.81
N THR A 2 -0.11 -9.80 2.97
CA THR A 2 0.59 -9.71 1.69
C THR A 2 1.80 -8.83 1.83
N ASN A 3 2.90 -9.19 1.19
CA ASN A 3 4.12 -8.39 1.20
C ASN A 3 4.16 -7.51 -0.05
N GLY A 4 4.70 -6.31 0.10
CA GLY A 4 4.89 -5.40 -1.01
C GLY A 4 5.91 -4.33 -0.67
N LYS A 5 6.03 -3.38 -1.57
CA LYS A 5 6.97 -2.28 -1.44
C LYS A 5 6.27 -0.99 -1.86
N VAL A 6 6.52 0.08 -1.15
CA VAL A 6 5.95 1.38 -1.50
C VAL A 6 6.56 1.86 -2.82
N ASP A 7 5.73 2.00 -3.83
CA ASP A 7 6.15 2.47 -5.14
C ASP A 7 6.07 3.98 -5.24
N PHE A 8 5.02 4.56 -4.68
CA PHE A 8 4.80 5.99 -4.68
C PHE A 8 4.09 6.40 -3.40
N PHE A 9 4.50 7.52 -2.83
CA PHE A 9 3.86 8.04 -1.64
C PHE A 9 3.78 9.56 -1.71
N ASN A 10 2.57 10.11 -1.51
CA ASN A 10 2.32 11.53 -1.48
C ASN A 10 1.87 11.91 -0.07
N ASP A 11 2.79 12.45 0.73
CA ASP A 11 2.48 12.80 2.11
C ASP A 11 1.56 14.02 2.21
N THR A 12 1.56 14.87 1.23
CA THR A 12 0.63 16.02 1.19
C THR A 12 -0.80 15.55 0.97
N GLY A 13 -1.00 14.58 0.06
CA GLY A 13 -2.30 14.02 -0.21
C GLY A 13 -2.73 12.93 0.76
N GLY A 14 -1.79 12.37 1.49
CA GLY A 14 -2.07 11.32 2.46
C GLY A 14 -2.40 9.97 1.82
N TYR A 15 -1.80 9.65 0.68
CA TYR A 15 -2.06 8.39 -0.02
C TYR A 15 -0.82 7.93 -0.78
N GLY A 16 -0.87 6.71 -1.28
CA GLY A 16 0.21 6.19 -2.09
C GLY A 16 -0.17 4.89 -2.80
N PHE A 17 0.80 4.29 -3.46
CA PHE A 17 0.63 3.04 -4.19
C PHE A 17 1.70 2.05 -3.78
N ILE A 18 1.32 0.78 -3.73
CA ILE A 18 2.18 -0.32 -3.33
C ILE A 18 2.39 -1.24 -4.51
N GLU A 19 3.64 -1.57 -4.79
CA GLU A 19 3.99 -2.58 -5.77
C GLU A 19 4.01 -3.94 -5.08
N THR A 20 3.27 -4.91 -5.63
CA THR A 20 3.21 -6.25 -5.08
C THR A 20 2.95 -7.26 -6.19
N ASP A 21 3.46 -8.48 -5.99
CA ASP A 21 3.21 -9.60 -6.91
C ASP A 21 1.85 -10.27 -6.64
N ALA A 22 1.16 -9.86 -5.60
CA ALA A 22 -0.11 -10.47 -5.20
C ALA A 22 -1.29 -10.05 -6.07
N THR A 23 -1.14 -8.99 -6.86
CA THR A 23 -2.19 -8.55 -7.77
C THR A 23 -1.89 -9.04 -9.18
N ASP A 24 -2.95 -9.29 -9.95
CA ASP A 24 -2.79 -9.71 -11.33
C ASP A 24 -2.22 -8.58 -12.17
N GLU A 25 -1.37 -8.94 -13.14
CA GLU A 25 -0.81 -8.00 -14.10
C GLU A 25 0.05 -6.88 -13.50
N GLY A 26 0.49 -7.05 -12.26
CA GLY A 26 1.35 -6.07 -11.61
C GLY A 26 0.67 -4.75 -11.31
N GLU A 27 -0.64 -4.76 -11.07
CA GLU A 27 -1.37 -3.56 -10.71
C GLU A 27 -0.89 -3.01 -9.38
N ASP A 28 -0.76 -1.68 -9.29
CA ASP A 28 -0.42 -1.04 -8.03
C ASP A 28 -1.63 -1.05 -7.10
N VAL A 29 -1.38 -1.27 -5.83
CA VAL A 29 -2.41 -1.29 -4.80
C VAL A 29 -2.45 0.08 -4.12
N PHE A 30 -3.61 0.71 -4.12
CA PHE A 30 -3.79 2.01 -3.47
C PHE A 30 -3.81 1.84 -1.95
N PHE A 31 -3.21 2.77 -1.23
CA PHE A 31 -3.36 2.82 0.22
C PHE A 31 -3.52 4.26 0.69
N HIS A 32 -4.18 4.43 1.83
CA HIS A 32 -4.38 5.73 2.45
C HIS A 32 -3.60 5.77 3.76
N MET A 33 -3.13 6.95 4.16
CA MET A 33 -2.37 7.11 5.40
C MET A 33 -3.12 6.61 6.63
N GLU A 34 -4.44 6.67 6.60
CA GLU A 34 -5.25 6.17 7.72
C GLU A 34 -5.12 4.66 7.92
N ASP A 35 -4.71 3.94 6.89
CA ASP A 35 -4.54 2.50 6.96
C ASP A 35 -3.12 2.11 7.39
N VAL A 36 -2.25 3.08 7.59
CA VAL A 36 -0.87 2.86 8.03
C VAL A 36 -0.82 2.99 9.54
N GLY A 37 -0.14 2.07 10.19
CA GLY A 37 -0.07 2.00 11.65
C GLY A 37 0.85 3.02 12.31
N GLY A 38 0.86 4.24 11.80
CA GLY A 38 1.57 5.33 12.47
C GLY A 38 3.03 5.54 12.05
N ASP A 39 3.54 4.71 11.17
CA ASP A 39 4.92 4.86 10.68
C ASP A 39 4.95 5.72 9.43
N ASP A 40 6.02 6.49 9.29
CA ASP A 40 6.26 7.21 8.04
C ASP A 40 6.72 6.22 6.98
N LEU A 41 6.11 6.32 5.81
CA LEU A 41 6.49 5.48 4.68
C LEU A 41 7.20 6.33 3.64
N THR A 42 8.20 5.73 3.03
CA THR A 42 8.92 6.36 1.92
C THR A 42 8.96 5.36 0.76
N GLU A 43 9.23 5.87 -0.44
CA GLU A 43 9.35 5.00 -1.60
C GLU A 43 10.45 3.95 -1.37
N GLY A 44 10.13 2.72 -1.70
CA GLY A 44 11.05 1.61 -1.52
C GLY A 44 10.94 0.89 -0.17
N THR A 45 10.12 1.39 0.74
CA THR A 45 9.93 0.73 2.05
C THR A 45 9.17 -0.58 1.86
N GLU A 46 9.70 -1.66 2.46
CA GLU A 46 9.03 -2.95 2.47
C GLU A 46 7.95 -2.97 3.54
N ILE A 47 6.78 -3.46 3.17
CA ILE A 47 5.61 -3.45 4.03
C ILE A 47 4.83 -4.76 3.89
N GLU A 48 3.98 -5.01 4.90
CA GLU A 48 2.96 -6.06 4.85
C GLU A 48 1.60 -5.41 4.99
N PHE A 49 0.61 -5.97 4.34
CA PHE A 49 -0.73 -5.38 4.32
C PHE A 49 -1.76 -6.41 3.90
N ASP A 50 -3.03 -6.08 4.11
CA ASP A 50 -4.15 -6.88 3.59
C ASP A 50 -4.70 -6.19 2.35
N ILE A 51 -5.15 -6.98 1.39
CA ILE A 51 -5.78 -6.46 0.18
C ILE A 51 -7.28 -6.54 0.32
N GLU A 52 -7.95 -5.43 0.07
CA GLU A 52 -9.40 -5.34 0.09
C GLU A 52 -9.88 -4.86 -1.29
N GLU A 53 -10.89 -5.53 -1.82
CA GLU A 53 -11.50 -5.11 -3.08
C GLU A 53 -12.34 -3.87 -2.84
N ALA A 54 -12.10 -2.84 -3.65
CA ALA A 54 -12.86 -1.60 -3.61
C ALA A 54 -13.41 -1.31 -5.00
N PRO A 55 -14.44 -0.46 -5.11
CA PRO A 55 -15.03 -0.15 -6.41
C PRO A 55 -14.04 0.38 -7.45
N LYS A 56 -12.98 1.02 -7.00
CA LYS A 56 -11.96 1.60 -7.88
C LYS A 56 -10.77 0.69 -8.11
N GLY A 57 -10.76 -0.51 -7.50
CA GLY A 57 -9.67 -1.45 -7.61
C GLY A 57 -9.17 -1.92 -6.25
N PRO A 58 -8.04 -2.63 -6.20
CA PRO A 58 -7.52 -3.14 -4.94
C PRO A 58 -7.03 -2.01 -4.03
N ARG A 59 -7.27 -2.17 -2.74
CA ARG A 59 -6.86 -1.23 -1.72
C ARG A 59 -6.14 -1.97 -0.60
N ALA A 60 -5.05 -1.41 -0.10
CA ALA A 60 -4.35 -1.98 1.03
C ALA A 60 -4.92 -1.46 2.33
N THR A 61 -5.06 -2.38 3.30
CA THR A 61 -5.50 -2.04 4.65
C THR A 61 -4.52 -2.67 5.64
N ASN A 62 -4.51 -2.18 6.88
CA ASN A 62 -3.61 -2.69 7.92
C ASN A 62 -2.15 -2.69 7.48
N VAL A 63 -1.70 -1.61 6.87
CA VAL A 63 -0.34 -1.51 6.36
C VAL A 63 0.64 -1.34 7.51
N VAL A 64 1.64 -2.20 7.55
CA VAL A 64 2.70 -2.14 8.58
C VAL A 64 4.06 -2.32 7.91
N ARG A 65 5.08 -1.72 8.49
CA ARG A 65 6.46 -1.91 8.01
C ARG A 65 6.96 -3.28 8.44
N VAL A 66 7.70 -3.89 7.53
CA VAL A 66 8.34 -5.17 7.81
C VAL A 66 9.58 -4.96 8.67
#